data_2f36546b7623b4966080dacacd0b167d
#
_entry.id   2f36546b7623b4966080dacacd0b167d
#
_cell.length_a   1.000
_cell.length_b   1.000
_cell.length_c   1.000
_cell.angle_alpha   90.00
_cell.angle_beta   90.00
_cell.angle_gamma   90.00
#
_symmetry.space_group_name_H-M   'P 1'
#
loop_
_entity.id
_entity.type
_entity.pdbx_description
1 polymer ?
#
loop_
_entity_poly.entity_id
_entity_poly.type
_entity_poly.pdbx_seq_one_letter_code
_entity_poly.pdbx_strand_id
1 'polypeptide(L)'
;AVVECAAEEVLPLYLRQGFALRAIRPLDSLAPCFWLQAGCLGQNQPPVWVPLADRVHIAILLARGYAALESRESPQGTVLALYPV
;
A
#
# COMPACT_ATOMS: atom_id res chain seq x y z
N ALA A 1 2.77 0.67 -17.60
CA ALA A 1 2.13 1.01 -16.35
C ALA A 1 2.62 2.36 -15.84
N VAL A 2 1.70 3.15 -15.26
CA VAL A 2 2.05 4.44 -14.67
C VAL A 2 2.49 4.19 -13.23
N VAL A 3 3.65 4.73 -12.86
CA VAL A 3 4.17 4.63 -11.50
C VAL A 3 4.33 6.04 -10.94
N GLU A 4 3.77 6.28 -9.77
CA GLU A 4 3.86 7.55 -9.08
C GLU A 4 4.41 7.41 -7.69
N CYS A 5 5.06 8.46 -7.20
CA CYS A 5 5.57 8.55 -5.84
C CYS A 5 4.68 9.51 -5.07
N ALA A 6 4.15 9.08 -3.95
CA ALA A 6 3.23 9.87 -3.14
C ALA A 6 3.64 9.91 -1.67
N ALA A 7 3.26 10.96 -0.98
CA ALA A 7 3.40 11.05 0.45
C ALA A 7 2.32 10.21 1.16
N GLU A 8 2.57 9.88 2.42
CA GLU A 8 1.67 9.02 3.19
C GLU A 8 0.25 9.61 3.29
N GLU A 9 0.13 10.93 3.43
CA GLU A 9 -1.16 11.58 3.64
C GLU A 9 -2.12 11.42 2.46
N VAL A 10 -1.58 11.28 1.24
CA VAL A 10 -2.40 11.16 0.02
C VAL A 10 -2.56 9.73 -0.43
N LEU A 11 -1.94 8.78 0.25
CA LEU A 11 -2.02 7.36 -0.12
C LEU A 11 -3.46 6.85 -0.24
N PRO A 12 -4.37 7.09 0.74
CA PRO A 12 -5.74 6.60 0.60
C PRO A 12 -6.46 7.14 -0.63
N LEU A 13 -6.19 8.38 -1.02
CA LEU A 13 -6.80 8.98 -2.20
C LEU A 13 -6.38 8.24 -3.47
N TYR A 14 -5.08 7.91 -3.60
CA TYR A 14 -4.59 7.16 -4.74
C TYR A 14 -5.19 5.75 -4.80
N LEU A 15 -5.32 5.08 -3.66
CA LEU A 15 -5.91 3.75 -3.63
C LEU A 15 -7.37 3.77 -4.09
N ARG A 16 -8.12 4.81 -3.74
CA ARG A 16 -9.51 4.97 -4.21
C ARG A 16 -9.60 5.17 -5.71
N GLN A 17 -8.54 5.69 -6.33
CA GLN A 17 -8.51 5.96 -7.77
C GLN A 17 -8.00 4.77 -8.58
N GLY A 18 -7.81 3.62 -7.96
CA GLY A 18 -7.40 2.42 -8.65
C GLY A 18 -5.89 2.21 -8.72
N PHE A 19 -5.11 2.99 -7.97
CA PHE A 19 -3.68 2.73 -7.83
C PHE A 19 -3.45 1.67 -6.77
N ALA A 20 -2.35 0.91 -6.91
CA ALA A 20 -1.92 -0.09 -5.94
C ALA A 20 -0.57 0.30 -5.38
N LEU A 21 -0.39 0.15 -4.07
CA LEU A 21 0.90 0.36 -3.43
C LEU A 21 1.81 -0.82 -3.73
N ARG A 22 3.00 -0.54 -4.31
CA ARG A 22 3.97 -1.56 -4.71
C ARG A 22 5.27 -1.50 -3.93
N ALA A 23 5.67 -0.34 -3.43
CA ALA A 23 6.92 -0.18 -2.70
C ALA A 23 6.89 1.04 -1.78
N ILE A 24 7.71 1.00 -0.74
CA ILE A 24 7.93 2.13 0.17
C ILE A 24 9.43 2.34 0.24
N ARG A 25 9.91 3.52 -0.13
CA ARG A 25 11.36 3.82 -0.15
C ARG A 25 11.65 5.28 0.18
N PRO A 26 12.65 5.57 0.98
CA PRO A 26 13.34 4.65 1.88
C PRO A 26 12.42 4.28 3.07
N LEU A 27 12.53 3.04 3.53
CA LEU A 27 11.61 2.51 4.54
C LEU A 27 11.80 3.18 5.90
N ASP A 28 13.01 3.55 6.23
CA ASP A 28 13.40 4.12 7.53
C ASP A 28 13.31 5.65 7.56
N SER A 29 12.82 6.28 6.51
CA SER A 29 12.66 7.73 6.45
C SER A 29 11.43 8.19 7.23
N LEU A 30 11.50 9.42 7.78
CA LEU A 30 10.32 10.07 8.36
C LEU A 30 9.29 10.45 7.30
N ALA A 31 9.74 10.64 6.05
CA ALA A 31 8.89 10.98 4.92
C ALA A 31 9.21 10.08 3.73
N PRO A 32 8.89 8.78 3.81
CA PRO A 32 9.17 7.87 2.71
C PRO A 32 8.27 8.16 1.52
N CYS A 33 8.73 7.75 0.34
CA CYS A 33 7.92 7.79 -0.86
C CYS A 33 7.16 6.48 -1.03
N PHE A 34 5.86 6.58 -1.26
CA PHE A 34 4.99 5.43 -1.51
C PHE A 34 4.82 5.28 -3.01
N TRP A 35 5.37 4.20 -3.58
CA TRP A 35 5.37 3.98 -5.02
C TRP A 35 4.10 3.24 -5.42
N LEU A 36 3.34 3.85 -6.32
CA LEU A 36 2.01 3.41 -6.71
C LEU A 36 1.98 3.05 -8.18
N GLN A 37 1.24 2.01 -8.52
CA GLN A 37 1.09 1.54 -9.89
C GLN A 37 -0.38 1.44 -10.24
N ALA A 38 -0.77 2.01 -11.39
CA ALA A 38 -2.14 1.92 -11.88
C ALA A 38 -2.40 0.57 -12.56
N GLY A 39 -3.66 0.14 -12.54
CA GLY A 39 -4.10 -1.05 -13.26
C GLY A 39 -3.71 -2.38 -12.64
N CYS A 40 -3.28 -2.39 -11.40
CA CYS A 40 -2.92 -3.61 -10.70
C CYS A 40 -4.19 -4.25 -10.13
N LEU A 41 -4.37 -5.55 -10.39
CA LEU A 41 -5.52 -6.31 -9.89
C LEU A 41 -5.06 -7.39 -8.93
N GLY A 42 -5.74 -7.50 -7.79
CA GLY A 42 -5.48 -8.55 -6.83
C GLY A 42 -6.06 -9.89 -7.27
N GLN A 43 -5.48 -10.96 -6.78
CA GLN A 43 -6.03 -12.29 -6.96
C GLN A 43 -7.27 -12.47 -6.09
N ASN A 44 -8.11 -13.43 -6.44
CA ASN A 44 -9.35 -13.70 -5.72
C ASN A 44 -9.07 -14.47 -4.42
N GLN A 45 -8.43 -13.80 -3.47
CA GLN A 45 -8.08 -14.32 -2.15
C GLN A 45 -8.38 -13.26 -1.10
N PRO A 46 -8.63 -13.67 0.15
CA PRO A 46 -8.83 -12.71 1.23
C PRO A 46 -7.58 -11.83 1.43
N PRO A 47 -7.75 -10.54 1.70
CA PRO A 47 -6.61 -9.67 1.95
C PRO A 47 -5.98 -9.91 3.32
N VAL A 48 -4.73 -9.48 3.44
CA VAL A 48 -4.06 -9.34 4.73
C VAL A 48 -4.18 -7.88 5.15
N TRP A 49 -4.77 -7.63 6.30
CA TRP A 49 -4.94 -6.28 6.82
C TRP A 49 -3.73 -5.92 7.70
N VAL A 50 -3.04 -4.85 7.36
CA VAL A 50 -1.84 -4.41 8.07
C VAL A 50 -1.96 -2.92 8.37
N PRO A 51 -1.72 -2.48 9.63
CA PRO A 51 -1.69 -1.05 9.93
C PRO A 51 -0.65 -0.33 9.09
N LEU A 52 -0.98 0.84 8.59
CA LEU A 52 -0.05 1.65 7.80
C LEU A 52 1.21 2.00 8.60
N ALA A 53 1.10 2.12 9.91
CA ALA A 53 2.24 2.38 10.77
C ALA A 53 3.24 1.22 10.84
N ASP A 54 2.81 0.00 10.50
CA ASP A 54 3.68 -1.18 10.50
C ASP A 54 4.34 -1.36 9.13
N ARG A 55 5.24 -0.43 8.80
CA ARG A 55 5.89 -0.38 7.49
C ARG A 55 6.72 -1.62 7.19
N VAL A 56 7.34 -2.22 8.21
CA VAL A 56 8.18 -3.41 8.02
C VAL A 56 7.34 -4.58 7.54
N HIS A 57 6.20 -4.82 8.16
CA HIS A 57 5.30 -5.89 7.75
C HIS A 57 4.76 -5.65 6.33
N ILE A 58 4.38 -4.42 6.04
CA ILE A 58 3.94 -4.04 4.68
C ILE A 58 5.05 -4.31 3.67
N ALA A 59 6.28 -3.88 3.97
CA ALA A 59 7.41 -4.08 3.07
C ALA A 59 7.70 -5.56 2.80
N ILE A 60 7.58 -6.41 3.81
CA ILE A 60 7.76 -7.85 3.65
C ILE A 60 6.72 -8.42 2.69
N LEU A 61 5.45 -8.04 2.85
CA LEU A 61 4.39 -8.51 1.95
C LEU A 61 4.57 -7.99 0.52
N LEU A 62 4.96 -6.73 0.37
CA LEU A 62 5.24 -6.16 -0.96
C LEU A 62 6.37 -6.92 -1.66
N ALA A 63 7.43 -7.30 -0.91
CA ALA A 63 8.53 -8.09 -1.45
C ALA A 63 8.10 -9.50 -1.87
N ARG A 64 7.02 -10.01 -1.30
CA ARG A 64 6.45 -11.32 -1.63
C ARG A 64 5.45 -11.29 -2.78
N GLY A 65 5.29 -10.14 -3.45
CA GLY A 65 4.37 -10.01 -4.56
C GLY A 65 2.98 -9.54 -4.19
N TYR A 66 2.78 -9.05 -2.97
CA TYR A 66 1.53 -8.43 -2.56
C TYR A 66 1.48 -6.96 -2.99
N ALA A 67 0.29 -6.43 -3.11
CA ALA A 67 0.07 -5.01 -3.33
C ALA A 67 -1.08 -4.53 -2.46
N ALA A 68 -0.98 -3.32 -1.93
CA ALA A 68 -2.09 -2.72 -1.20
C ALA A 68 -3.07 -2.11 -2.20
N LEU A 69 -4.31 -2.59 -2.19
CA LEU A 69 -5.35 -2.14 -3.11
C LEU A 69 -6.42 -1.31 -2.43
N GLU A 70 -6.55 -1.41 -1.13
CA GLU A 70 -7.57 -0.71 -0.36
C GLU A 70 -7.01 -0.18 0.94
N SER A 71 -7.65 0.85 1.48
CA SER A 71 -7.36 1.34 2.82
C SER A 71 -8.66 1.52 3.59
N ARG A 72 -8.57 1.46 4.90
CA ARG A 72 -9.69 1.68 5.79
C ARG A 72 -9.21 2.46 7.01
N GLU A 73 -10.01 3.44 7.40
CA GLU A 73 -9.73 4.16 8.63
C GLU A 73 -10.26 3.38 9.84
N SER A 74 -9.46 3.32 10.89
CA SER A 74 -9.85 2.71 12.16
C SER A 74 -9.58 3.69 13.30
N PRO A 75 -10.11 3.46 14.51
CA PRO A 75 -9.80 4.32 15.66
C PRO A 75 -8.31 4.40 15.98
N GLN A 76 -7.54 3.45 15.52
CA GLN A 76 -6.09 3.37 15.76
C GLN A 76 -5.27 3.83 14.57
N GLY A 77 -5.88 4.32 13.50
CA GLY A 77 -5.22 4.79 12.30
C GLY A 77 -5.66 4.06 11.04
N THR A 78 -4.94 4.32 9.96
CA THR A 78 -5.22 3.70 8.66
C THR A 78 -4.69 2.27 8.63
N VAL A 79 -5.49 1.35 8.10
CA VAL A 79 -5.05 -0.02 7.80
C VAL A 79 -5.14 -0.26 6.30
N LEU A 80 -4.24 -1.07 5.77
CA LEU A 80 -4.16 -1.41 4.35
C LEU A 80 -4.56 -2.86 4.14
N ALA A 81 -5.29 -3.11 3.06
CA ALA A 81 -5.60 -4.46 2.61
C ALA A 81 -4.61 -4.84 1.52
N LEU A 82 -3.78 -5.83 1.79
CA LEU A 82 -2.78 -6.31 0.86
C LEU A 82 -3.25 -7.63 0.23
N TYR A 83 -3.22 -7.68 -1.08
CA TYR A 83 -3.64 -8.83 -1.86
C TYR A 83 -2.46 -9.36 -2.66
N PRO A 84 -2.36 -10.68 -2.87
CA PRO A 84 -1.40 -11.21 -3.82
C PRO A 84 -1.78 -10.76 -5.23
N VAL A 85 -0.79 -10.39 -6.02
CA VAL A 85 -0.99 -9.93 -7.40
C VAL A 85 -0.05 -10.66 -8.35
#